data_3b7c0e1a918262776907b5bda5480dcb
#
_entry.id   3b7c0e1a918262776907b5bda5480dcb
#
_cell.length_a   1.000
_cell.length_b   1.000
_cell.length_c   1.000
_cell.angle_alpha   90.00
_cell.angle_beta   90.00
_cell.angle_gamma   90.00
#
_symmetry.space_group_name_H-M   'P 1'
#
loop_
_entity.id
_entity.type
_entity.pdbx_description
1 polymer ?
#
loop_
_entity_poly.entity_id
_entity_poly.type
_entity_poly.pdbx_seq_one_letter_code
_entity_poly.pdbx_strand_id
1 'polypeptide(L)'
;MTKIFKRAAAGVMALAMCAGLTGCYSENKTWAVKSGDSTLPIGGYIYYLSSAYSEAAGKVGTGSEVLKADLDGQSATEWVKSKAMDYLYSYCYVNQKFNELGLALDEEELDSVEYVTDSMWSYYREPFENMGIAESSFEEAYSVYNAKLSKLLGVMYGKGGEMELLEEEIHDYYTEEYVYYRYMSVGLTTTDEEGNSTDMDDDEKAGIKEYLEDQAELVNSGRTDLDTVSGNYSALHGTEPDLNAPMAYKRDNLSSVFADALEPLKNGGAAFVETTTRYYIVQRLDIEEDFKALIEDESRVTGLLTEMKAEDFSQYTIDQGRTMDVEINQSAINGINPSKVANVMGKNGVSSAESSESSGGASSQAESSESSESAESSESE
;
A
#
# COMPACT_ATOMS: atom_id res chain seq x y z
N MET A 1 13.38 -3.34 -44.53
CA MET A 1 12.01 -2.73 -44.50
C MET A 1 11.07 -3.76 -43.95
N THR A 2 10.80 -3.76 -42.64
CA THR A 2 9.68 -4.51 -41.99
C THR A 2 9.91 -4.51 -40.47
N LYS A 3 9.77 -3.33 -39.83
CA LYS A 3 9.70 -3.21 -38.35
C LYS A 3 8.85 -2.01 -37.85
N ILE A 4 7.95 -1.47 -38.71
CA ILE A 4 7.19 -0.25 -38.39
C ILE A 4 5.67 -0.52 -38.18
N PHE A 5 5.21 -1.76 -38.30
CA PHE A 5 3.76 -2.07 -38.25
C PHE A 5 3.27 -2.78 -36.97
N LYS A 6 4.01 -2.77 -35.88
CA LYS A 6 3.56 -3.39 -34.61
C LYS A 6 3.23 -2.40 -33.47
N ARG A 7 3.22 -1.11 -33.72
CA ARG A 7 2.91 -0.10 -32.68
C ARG A 7 1.58 0.64 -32.83
N ALA A 8 0.69 0.18 -33.71
CA ALA A 8 -0.61 0.82 -33.94
C ALA A 8 -1.82 -0.04 -33.51
N ALA A 9 -1.63 -1.14 -32.79
CA ALA A 9 -2.73 -2.05 -32.43
C ALA A 9 -3.14 -2.02 -30.93
N ALA A 10 -2.44 -1.31 -30.09
CA ALA A 10 -2.76 -1.23 -28.65
C ALA A 10 -3.82 -0.17 -28.30
N GLY A 11 -4.18 0.70 -29.21
CA GLY A 11 -5.11 1.81 -28.96
C GLY A 11 -6.61 1.57 -29.29
N VAL A 12 -7.01 0.38 -29.70
CA VAL A 12 -8.38 0.14 -30.22
C VAL A 12 -9.13 -1.00 -29.50
N MET A 13 -8.55 -1.68 -28.53
CA MET A 13 -9.20 -2.79 -27.83
C MET A 13 -10.01 -2.43 -26.58
N ALA A 14 -10.06 -1.17 -26.18
CA ALA A 14 -10.86 -0.72 -25.03
C ALA A 14 -12.37 -0.50 -25.33
N LEU A 15 -12.85 -0.78 -26.55
CA LEU A 15 -14.22 -0.44 -26.96
C LEU A 15 -15.10 -1.63 -27.38
N ALA A 16 -14.69 -2.88 -27.19
CA ALA A 16 -15.42 -4.02 -27.77
C ALA A 16 -15.84 -5.15 -26.82
N MET A 17 -15.89 -4.95 -25.50
CA MET A 17 -16.40 -5.98 -24.57
C MET A 17 -17.70 -5.60 -23.84
N CYS A 18 -18.65 -4.97 -24.52
CA CYS A 18 -19.99 -4.73 -23.97
C CYS A 18 -21.05 -5.46 -24.78
N ALA A 19 -21.05 -6.80 -24.75
CA ALA A 19 -22.19 -7.54 -25.25
C ALA A 19 -22.37 -8.87 -24.50
N GLY A 20 -23.16 -8.83 -23.46
CA GLY A 20 -23.81 -9.99 -22.89
C GLY A 20 -23.74 -10.13 -21.40
N LEU A 21 -24.73 -9.55 -20.73
CA LEU A 21 -25.46 -10.21 -19.64
C LEU A 21 -26.66 -9.31 -19.27
N THR A 22 -27.84 -9.81 -19.52
CA THR A 22 -29.13 -9.17 -19.24
C THR A 22 -29.48 -9.31 -17.76
N GLY A 23 -29.25 -8.25 -17.00
CA GLY A 23 -29.77 -8.09 -15.66
C GLY A 23 -29.98 -6.60 -15.39
N CYS A 24 -31.22 -6.17 -15.37
CA CYS A 24 -31.76 -4.83 -15.21
C CYS A 24 -30.99 -3.85 -14.32
N TYR A 25 -29.95 -3.25 -14.84
CA TYR A 25 -29.51 -1.89 -14.52
C TYR A 25 -28.57 -1.42 -15.64
N SER A 26 -28.85 -0.29 -16.25
CA SER A 26 -28.03 0.24 -17.37
C SER A 26 -26.84 1.06 -16.86
N GLU A 27 -26.14 0.57 -15.85
CA GLU A 27 -25.05 1.24 -15.14
C GLU A 27 -23.89 1.62 -16.08
N ASN A 28 -23.49 0.69 -16.94
CA ASN A 28 -22.43 0.94 -17.92
C ASN A 28 -22.86 1.83 -19.09
N LYS A 29 -24.13 2.23 -19.17
CA LYS A 29 -24.66 3.10 -20.24
C LYS A 29 -24.89 4.53 -19.75
N THR A 30 -24.98 4.75 -18.44
CA THR A 30 -25.15 6.07 -17.84
C THR A 30 -23.80 6.54 -17.35
N TRP A 31 -23.37 7.68 -17.83
CA TRP A 31 -22.12 8.31 -17.41
C TRP A 31 -22.36 9.29 -16.25
N ALA A 32 -21.36 9.50 -15.42
CA ALA A 32 -21.33 10.50 -14.34
C ALA A 32 -20.65 11.80 -14.80
N VAL A 33 -19.47 11.67 -15.42
CA VAL A 33 -18.70 12.79 -15.91
C VAL A 33 -17.98 12.43 -17.21
N LYS A 34 -17.76 13.44 -18.05
CA LYS A 34 -16.86 13.39 -19.20
C LYS A 34 -15.88 14.53 -19.12
N SER A 35 -14.60 14.24 -19.37
CA SER A 35 -13.51 15.19 -19.40
C SER A 35 -12.55 14.79 -20.52
N GLY A 36 -12.50 15.56 -21.60
CA GLY A 36 -11.78 15.20 -22.81
C GLY A 36 -12.24 13.82 -23.34
N ASP A 37 -11.29 12.90 -23.50
CA ASP A 37 -11.55 11.54 -23.99
C ASP A 37 -11.96 10.56 -22.87
N SER A 38 -11.94 11.00 -21.61
CA SER A 38 -12.25 10.17 -20.45
C SER A 38 -13.73 10.26 -20.10
N THR A 39 -14.35 9.13 -19.78
CA THR A 39 -15.75 9.03 -19.35
C THR A 39 -15.84 8.10 -18.14
N LEU A 40 -16.27 8.63 -16.99
CA LEU A 40 -16.56 7.82 -15.83
C LEU A 40 -18.01 7.36 -15.85
N PRO A 41 -18.29 6.04 -15.78
CA PRO A 41 -19.64 5.52 -15.61
C PRO A 41 -20.24 5.95 -14.26
N ILE A 42 -21.59 5.91 -14.17
CA ILE A 42 -22.29 6.25 -12.92
C ILE A 42 -21.91 5.32 -11.75
N GLY A 43 -21.55 4.07 -12.03
CA GLY A 43 -21.02 3.13 -11.03
C GLY A 43 -19.75 3.64 -10.35
N GLY A 44 -18.87 4.33 -11.08
CA GLY A 44 -17.68 4.98 -10.51
C GLY A 44 -18.04 6.11 -9.55
N TYR A 45 -19.05 6.93 -9.86
CA TYR A 45 -19.54 7.93 -8.91
C TYR A 45 -20.17 7.29 -7.65
N ILE A 46 -20.89 6.17 -7.82
CA ILE A 46 -21.45 5.42 -6.66
C ILE A 46 -20.30 4.89 -5.80
N TYR A 47 -19.20 4.43 -6.40
CA TYR A 47 -18.01 4.04 -5.69
C TYR A 47 -17.42 5.22 -4.88
N TYR A 48 -17.26 6.39 -5.48
CA TYR A 48 -16.81 7.60 -4.77
C TYR A 48 -17.76 8.00 -3.64
N LEU A 49 -19.07 7.84 -3.84
CA LEU A 49 -20.05 8.09 -2.78
C LEU A 49 -19.90 7.09 -1.62
N SER A 50 -19.56 5.83 -1.90
CA SER A 50 -19.30 4.82 -0.87
C SER A 50 -18.00 5.09 -0.10
N SER A 51 -16.95 5.55 -0.78
CA SER A 51 -15.68 5.96 -0.16
C SER A 51 -15.88 7.18 0.75
N ALA A 52 -16.60 8.20 0.27
CA ALA A 52 -16.95 9.37 1.08
C ALA A 52 -17.83 9.01 2.29
N TYR A 53 -18.74 8.03 2.15
CA TYR A 53 -19.51 7.54 3.29
C TYR A 53 -18.63 6.82 4.31
N SER A 54 -17.67 6.00 3.89
CA SER A 54 -16.71 5.34 4.79
C SER A 54 -15.87 6.36 5.57
N GLU A 55 -15.40 7.41 4.89
CA GLU A 55 -14.67 8.51 5.55
C GLU A 55 -15.56 9.24 6.58
N ALA A 56 -16.80 9.53 6.23
CA ALA A 56 -17.75 10.11 7.17
C ALA A 56 -18.01 9.19 8.37
N ALA A 57 -18.13 7.88 8.15
CA ALA A 57 -18.31 6.89 9.21
C ALA A 57 -17.08 6.82 10.15
N GLY A 58 -15.88 6.95 9.61
CA GLY A 58 -14.66 7.04 10.41
C GLY A 58 -14.62 8.27 11.32
N LYS A 59 -15.18 9.41 10.86
CA LYS A 59 -15.21 10.66 11.63
C LYS A 59 -16.29 10.67 12.73
N VAL A 60 -17.45 10.05 12.50
CA VAL A 60 -18.59 10.14 13.45
C VAL A 60 -18.89 8.82 14.16
N GLY A 61 -18.21 7.75 13.83
CA GLY A 61 -18.48 6.39 14.28
C GLY A 61 -19.42 5.63 13.33
N THR A 62 -19.37 4.30 13.41
CA THR A 62 -20.11 3.39 12.52
C THR A 62 -21.59 3.27 12.91
N GLY A 63 -22.46 3.10 11.91
CA GLY A 63 -23.86 2.78 12.11
C GLY A 63 -24.82 3.52 11.18
N SER A 64 -26.12 3.25 11.31
CA SER A 64 -27.18 3.82 10.46
C SER A 64 -27.40 5.33 10.65
N GLU A 65 -26.77 5.94 11.64
CA GLU A 65 -26.93 7.35 12.00
C GLU A 65 -25.90 8.26 11.34
N VAL A 66 -24.88 7.70 10.64
CA VAL A 66 -23.80 8.48 10.00
C VAL A 66 -24.36 9.64 9.16
N LEU A 67 -25.32 9.37 8.29
CA LEU A 67 -25.88 10.41 7.40
C LEU A 67 -26.71 11.48 8.11
N LYS A 68 -27.02 11.30 9.41
CA LYS A 68 -27.75 12.27 10.23
C LYS A 68 -26.84 13.16 11.07
N ALA A 69 -25.56 12.83 11.15
CA ALA A 69 -24.58 13.59 11.90
C ALA A 69 -24.32 14.97 11.25
N ASP A 70 -23.74 15.86 12.03
CA ASP A 70 -23.12 17.10 11.54
C ASP A 70 -21.62 16.84 11.31
N LEU A 71 -21.13 17.19 10.14
CA LEU A 71 -19.73 17.13 9.76
C LEU A 71 -19.30 18.47 9.19
N ASP A 72 -18.34 19.09 9.81
CA ASP A 72 -17.76 20.36 9.35
C ASP A 72 -18.83 21.47 9.15
N GLY A 73 -19.87 21.48 10.01
CA GLY A 73 -20.95 22.49 9.97
C GLY A 73 -22.01 22.26 8.89
N GLN A 74 -22.06 21.05 8.29
CA GLN A 74 -23.10 20.64 7.34
C GLN A 74 -23.62 19.24 7.67
N SER A 75 -24.77 18.87 7.09
CA SER A 75 -25.25 17.50 7.26
C SER A 75 -24.28 16.51 6.63
N ALA A 76 -24.02 15.36 7.29
CA ALA A 76 -23.17 14.32 6.74
C ALA A 76 -23.63 13.84 5.35
N THR A 77 -24.94 13.91 5.05
CA THR A 77 -25.47 13.62 3.70
C THR A 77 -24.91 14.58 2.66
N GLU A 78 -24.86 15.87 2.94
CA GLU A 78 -24.31 16.86 2.00
C GLU A 78 -22.78 16.80 1.96
N TRP A 79 -22.15 16.53 3.11
CA TRP A 79 -20.71 16.31 3.19
C TRP A 79 -20.26 15.13 2.31
N VAL A 80 -20.94 13.98 2.40
CA VAL A 80 -20.64 12.78 1.59
C VAL A 80 -20.82 13.06 0.10
N LYS A 81 -21.87 13.79 -0.31
CA LYS A 81 -22.05 14.17 -1.71
C LYS A 81 -20.96 15.12 -2.18
N SER A 82 -20.61 16.12 -1.39
CA SER A 82 -19.54 17.06 -1.72
C SER A 82 -18.21 16.36 -1.88
N LYS A 83 -17.86 15.47 -0.95
CA LYS A 83 -16.62 14.69 -1.00
C LYS A 83 -16.57 13.75 -2.21
N ALA A 84 -17.67 13.09 -2.55
CA ALA A 84 -17.77 12.28 -3.77
C ALA A 84 -17.58 13.11 -5.04
N MET A 85 -18.03 14.36 -5.06
CA MET A 85 -17.74 15.30 -6.15
C MET A 85 -16.27 15.69 -6.20
N ASP A 86 -15.59 15.82 -5.06
CA ASP A 86 -14.17 16.10 -5.00
C ASP A 86 -13.35 14.96 -5.64
N TYR A 87 -13.66 13.71 -5.33
CA TYR A 87 -13.05 12.55 -5.98
C TYR A 87 -13.30 12.54 -7.50
N LEU A 88 -14.50 12.93 -7.92
CA LEU A 88 -14.84 13.03 -9.34
C LEU A 88 -14.02 14.13 -10.05
N TYR A 89 -13.81 15.29 -9.41
CA TYR A 89 -12.95 16.33 -9.95
C TYR A 89 -11.50 15.89 -10.03
N SER A 90 -10.99 15.22 -8.99
CA SER A 90 -9.65 14.65 -9.00
C SER A 90 -9.48 13.63 -10.14
N TYR A 91 -10.43 12.73 -10.33
CA TYR A 91 -10.45 11.80 -11.47
C TYR A 91 -10.32 12.52 -12.81
N CYS A 92 -11.08 13.59 -13.01
CA CYS A 92 -11.02 14.37 -14.24
C CYS A 92 -9.65 14.99 -14.48
N TYR A 93 -9.09 15.63 -13.44
CA TYR A 93 -7.76 16.25 -13.54
C TYR A 93 -6.67 15.22 -13.82
N VAL A 94 -6.64 14.13 -13.07
CA VAL A 94 -5.63 13.07 -13.22
C VAL A 94 -5.65 12.52 -14.63
N ASN A 95 -6.81 12.15 -15.17
CA ASN A 95 -6.92 11.61 -16.53
C ASN A 95 -6.52 12.64 -17.60
N GLN A 96 -6.93 13.90 -17.46
CA GLN A 96 -6.56 14.94 -18.41
C GLN A 96 -5.06 15.22 -18.37
N LYS A 97 -4.49 15.43 -17.17
CA LYS A 97 -3.06 15.73 -17.02
C LYS A 97 -2.17 14.56 -17.46
N PHE A 98 -2.60 13.33 -17.17
CA PHE A 98 -1.92 12.11 -17.61
C PHE A 98 -1.83 12.05 -19.15
N ASN A 99 -2.92 12.36 -19.83
CA ASN A 99 -2.97 12.42 -21.29
C ASN A 99 -2.18 13.61 -21.86
N GLU A 100 -2.24 14.79 -21.23
CA GLU A 100 -1.48 16.00 -21.64
C GLU A 100 0.04 15.75 -21.59
N LEU A 101 0.50 15.02 -20.58
CA LEU A 101 1.91 14.62 -20.44
C LEU A 101 2.29 13.43 -21.32
N GLY A 102 1.34 12.85 -22.06
CA GLY A 102 1.58 11.69 -22.92
C GLY A 102 1.97 10.43 -22.16
N LEU A 103 1.56 10.32 -20.91
CA LEU A 103 1.84 9.15 -20.07
C LEU A 103 0.99 7.94 -20.47
N ALA A 104 1.51 6.76 -20.20
CA ALA A 104 0.79 5.49 -20.32
C ALA A 104 1.22 4.57 -19.17
N LEU A 105 0.30 3.76 -18.68
CA LEU A 105 0.66 2.66 -17.79
C LEU A 105 1.41 1.60 -18.59
N ASP A 106 2.50 1.08 -18.05
CA ASP A 106 3.25 -0.01 -18.65
C ASP A 106 2.64 -1.38 -18.32
N GLU A 107 3.29 -2.47 -18.74
CA GLU A 107 2.78 -3.83 -18.58
C GLU A 107 2.71 -4.23 -17.09
N GLU A 108 3.71 -3.87 -16.29
CA GLU A 108 3.77 -4.18 -14.86
C GLU A 108 2.70 -3.40 -14.06
N GLU A 109 2.52 -2.12 -14.40
CA GLU A 109 1.46 -1.29 -13.81
C GLU A 109 0.07 -1.80 -14.18
N LEU A 110 -0.13 -2.29 -15.41
CA LEU A 110 -1.39 -2.89 -15.85
C LEU A 110 -1.67 -4.24 -15.16
N ASP A 111 -0.65 -5.08 -15.00
CA ASP A 111 -0.75 -6.33 -14.24
C ASP A 111 -1.11 -6.05 -12.77
N SER A 112 -0.53 -5.00 -12.19
CA SER A 112 -0.89 -4.54 -10.83
C SER A 112 -2.33 -4.05 -10.74
N VAL A 113 -2.82 -3.31 -11.75
CA VAL A 113 -4.23 -2.87 -11.84
C VAL A 113 -5.16 -4.08 -11.87
N GLU A 114 -4.88 -5.10 -12.71
CA GLU A 114 -5.66 -6.33 -12.80
C GLU A 114 -5.67 -7.06 -11.46
N TYR A 115 -4.51 -7.29 -10.85
CA TYR A 115 -4.39 -7.97 -9.56
C TYR A 115 -5.17 -7.27 -8.45
N VAL A 116 -5.04 -5.93 -8.33
CA VAL A 116 -5.77 -5.14 -7.32
C VAL A 116 -7.26 -5.19 -7.56
N THR A 117 -7.69 -5.09 -8.84
CA THR A 117 -9.11 -5.18 -9.22
C THR A 117 -9.68 -6.53 -8.82
N ASP A 118 -9.07 -7.63 -9.24
CA ASP A 118 -9.53 -8.99 -8.96
C ASP A 118 -9.59 -9.29 -7.46
N SER A 119 -8.53 -8.90 -6.74
CA SER A 119 -8.45 -9.10 -5.28
C SER A 119 -9.57 -8.38 -4.54
N MET A 120 -9.73 -7.08 -4.79
CA MET A 120 -10.75 -6.26 -4.13
C MET A 120 -12.16 -6.66 -4.58
N TRP A 121 -12.34 -6.95 -5.88
CA TRP A 121 -13.63 -7.39 -6.41
C TRP A 121 -14.06 -8.73 -5.84
N SER A 122 -13.15 -9.69 -5.69
CA SER A 122 -13.47 -10.98 -5.09
C SER A 122 -13.99 -10.85 -3.66
N TYR A 123 -13.50 -9.85 -2.90
CA TYR A 123 -13.88 -9.61 -1.51
C TYR A 123 -15.13 -8.75 -1.37
N TYR A 124 -15.29 -7.71 -2.19
CA TYR A 124 -16.37 -6.72 -2.07
C TYR A 124 -17.46 -6.82 -3.14
N ARG A 125 -17.45 -7.85 -3.97
CA ARG A 125 -18.37 -8.00 -5.10
C ARG A 125 -19.84 -7.83 -4.71
N GLU A 126 -20.32 -8.59 -3.72
CA GLU A 126 -21.73 -8.55 -3.33
C GLU A 126 -22.17 -7.16 -2.82
N PRO A 127 -21.47 -6.51 -1.89
CA PRO A 127 -21.76 -5.12 -1.54
C PRO A 127 -21.76 -4.16 -2.73
N PHE A 128 -20.77 -4.24 -3.62
CA PHE A 128 -20.66 -3.35 -4.77
C PHE A 128 -21.80 -3.53 -5.76
N GLU A 129 -22.11 -4.77 -6.15
CA GLU A 129 -23.27 -5.06 -7.02
C GLU A 129 -24.60 -4.58 -6.39
N ASN A 130 -24.76 -4.75 -5.07
CA ASN A 130 -25.95 -4.28 -4.33
C ASN A 130 -26.07 -2.74 -4.31
N MET A 131 -24.96 -2.02 -4.31
CA MET A 131 -24.95 -0.56 -4.46
C MET A 131 -25.23 -0.12 -5.89
N GLY A 132 -24.89 -0.94 -6.87
CA GLY A 132 -25.00 -0.66 -8.30
C GLY A 132 -23.64 -0.28 -8.90
N ILE A 133 -22.56 -0.83 -8.40
CA ILE A 133 -21.21 -0.69 -8.94
C ILE A 133 -20.90 -1.95 -9.75
N ALA A 134 -20.56 -1.80 -11.02
CA ALA A 134 -20.03 -2.89 -11.84
C ALA A 134 -18.51 -2.96 -11.68
N GLU A 135 -17.93 -4.15 -11.90
CA GLU A 135 -16.48 -4.38 -11.82
C GLU A 135 -15.67 -3.40 -12.64
N SER A 136 -16.06 -3.20 -13.92
CA SER A 136 -15.39 -2.22 -14.79
C SER A 136 -15.52 -0.76 -14.33
N SER A 137 -16.57 -0.43 -13.57
CA SER A 137 -16.73 0.91 -12.99
C SER A 137 -15.84 1.07 -11.74
N PHE A 138 -15.67 0.00 -10.98
CA PHE A 138 -14.74 -0.05 -9.85
C PHE A 138 -13.29 0.02 -10.35
N GLU A 139 -12.93 -0.81 -11.33
CA GLU A 139 -11.60 -0.81 -11.95
C GLU A 139 -11.19 0.60 -12.41
N GLU A 140 -12.05 1.28 -13.18
CA GLU A 140 -11.77 2.63 -13.69
C GLU A 140 -11.70 3.68 -12.56
N ALA A 141 -12.63 3.62 -11.57
CA ALA A 141 -12.72 4.60 -10.51
C ALA A 141 -11.66 4.41 -9.40
N TYR A 142 -11.12 3.21 -9.25
CA TYR A 142 -10.18 2.87 -8.18
C TYR A 142 -8.83 2.42 -8.72
N SER A 143 -8.75 1.25 -9.36
CA SER A 143 -7.47 0.63 -9.67
C SER A 143 -6.70 1.44 -10.73
N VAL A 144 -7.33 1.75 -11.85
CA VAL A 144 -6.74 2.56 -12.93
C VAL A 144 -6.46 3.98 -12.47
N TYR A 145 -7.43 4.59 -11.74
CA TYR A 145 -7.26 5.94 -11.21
C TYR A 145 -6.06 6.03 -10.27
N ASN A 146 -5.91 5.11 -9.30
CA ASN A 146 -4.79 5.13 -8.36
C ASN A 146 -3.45 4.87 -9.03
N ALA A 147 -3.37 3.96 -10.00
CA ALA A 147 -2.16 3.74 -10.78
C ALA A 147 -1.74 5.01 -11.54
N LYS A 148 -2.70 5.69 -12.20
CA LYS A 148 -2.44 6.96 -12.87
C LYS A 148 -2.04 8.07 -11.90
N LEU A 149 -2.70 8.16 -10.74
CA LEU A 149 -2.42 9.17 -9.72
C LEU A 149 -1.00 9.01 -9.17
N SER A 150 -0.59 7.78 -8.85
CA SER A 150 0.76 7.48 -8.35
C SER A 150 1.83 7.80 -9.39
N LYS A 151 1.64 7.35 -10.64
CA LYS A 151 2.57 7.66 -11.73
C LYS A 151 2.67 9.16 -12.00
N LEU A 152 1.53 9.86 -11.99
CA LEU A 152 1.47 11.30 -12.19
C LEU A 152 2.20 12.05 -11.07
N LEU A 153 2.02 11.64 -9.81
CA LEU A 153 2.74 12.19 -8.66
C LEU A 153 4.25 12.02 -8.85
N GLY A 154 4.72 10.82 -9.19
CA GLY A 154 6.13 10.55 -9.43
C GLY A 154 6.72 11.42 -10.53
N VAL A 155 5.97 11.62 -11.63
CA VAL A 155 6.41 12.49 -12.74
C VAL A 155 6.41 13.97 -12.36
N MET A 156 5.42 14.44 -11.59
CA MET A 156 5.31 15.86 -11.24
C MET A 156 6.29 16.27 -10.15
N TYR A 157 6.52 15.45 -9.14
CA TYR A 157 7.47 15.73 -8.05
C TYR A 157 8.87 15.20 -8.30
N GLY A 158 9.03 14.28 -9.27
CA GLY A 158 10.32 13.74 -9.66
C GLY A 158 11.17 14.73 -10.43
N LYS A 159 12.39 14.33 -10.75
CA LYS A 159 13.39 15.15 -11.43
C LYS A 159 12.89 15.69 -12.78
N GLY A 160 12.90 17.00 -12.92
CA GLY A 160 12.42 17.70 -14.12
C GLY A 160 10.90 17.88 -14.17
N GLY A 161 10.17 17.47 -13.14
CA GLY A 161 8.72 17.67 -13.02
C GLY A 161 8.32 19.10 -12.70
N GLU A 162 7.04 19.42 -12.91
CA GLU A 162 6.49 20.76 -12.66
C GLU A 162 6.55 21.20 -11.18
N MET A 163 6.59 20.23 -10.27
CA MET A 163 6.61 20.38 -8.81
C MET A 163 7.83 19.69 -8.19
N GLU A 164 8.92 19.58 -8.97
CA GLU A 164 10.14 18.87 -8.59
C GLU A 164 10.56 19.18 -7.14
N LEU A 165 10.75 18.11 -6.35
CA LEU A 165 11.42 18.19 -5.06
C LEU A 165 12.93 18.15 -5.26
N LEU A 166 13.64 19.01 -4.54
CA LEU A 166 15.10 18.98 -4.56
C LEU A 166 15.62 17.70 -3.85
N GLU A 167 16.71 17.15 -4.35
CA GLU A 167 17.35 15.98 -3.74
C GLU A 167 17.68 16.21 -2.26
N GLU A 168 18.01 17.46 -1.85
CA GLU A 168 18.23 17.85 -0.46
C GLU A 168 16.96 17.68 0.39
N GLU A 169 15.77 18.02 -0.13
CA GLU A 169 14.50 17.87 0.60
C GLU A 169 14.13 16.39 0.78
N ILE A 170 14.41 15.57 -0.24
CA ILE A 170 14.20 14.11 -0.19
C ILE A 170 15.18 13.47 0.80
N HIS A 171 16.44 13.90 0.77
CA HIS A 171 17.49 13.43 1.68
C HIS A 171 17.16 13.76 3.14
N ASP A 172 16.80 15.01 3.41
CA ASP A 172 16.48 15.46 4.77
C ASP A 172 15.31 14.67 5.34
N TYR A 173 14.23 14.53 4.57
CA TYR A 173 13.09 13.71 4.96
C TYR A 173 13.50 12.26 5.23
N TYR A 174 14.25 11.64 4.31
CA TYR A 174 14.64 10.24 4.44
C TYR A 174 15.51 9.98 5.66
N THR A 175 16.50 10.83 5.91
CA THR A 175 17.42 10.65 7.05
C THR A 175 16.76 10.97 8.38
N GLU A 176 15.76 11.86 8.42
CA GLU A 176 14.95 12.17 9.61
C GLU A 176 13.97 11.04 9.93
N GLU A 177 13.21 10.57 8.93
CA GLU A 177 12.10 9.63 9.14
C GLU A 177 12.53 8.17 9.20
N TYR A 178 13.69 7.80 8.62
CA TYR A 178 14.11 6.41 8.51
C TYR A 178 15.36 6.11 9.34
N VAL A 179 15.52 4.82 9.70
CA VAL A 179 16.74 4.24 10.23
C VAL A 179 17.15 3.06 9.36
N TYR A 180 18.42 3.00 9.01
CA TYR A 180 19.00 1.88 8.27
C TYR A 180 19.67 0.93 9.26
N TYR A 181 19.24 -0.33 9.29
CA TYR A 181 19.70 -1.30 10.25
C TYR A 181 19.59 -2.72 9.71
N ARG A 182 20.25 -3.63 10.42
CA ARG A 182 20.04 -5.08 10.29
C ARG A 182 20.03 -5.72 11.68
N TYR A 183 19.61 -6.95 11.74
CA TYR A 183 19.65 -7.72 12.98
C TYR A 183 19.97 -9.18 12.72
N MET A 184 20.45 -9.84 13.77
CA MET A 184 20.47 -11.28 13.94
C MET A 184 19.50 -11.65 15.05
N SER A 185 18.74 -12.73 14.91
CA SER A 185 17.84 -13.17 15.97
C SER A 185 17.89 -14.66 16.24
N VAL A 186 17.64 -15.01 17.51
CA VAL A 186 17.58 -16.38 18.01
C VAL A 186 16.23 -16.60 18.66
N GLY A 187 15.49 -17.62 18.24
CA GLY A 187 14.23 -18.04 18.88
C GLY A 187 14.52 -18.68 20.25
N LEU A 188 13.60 -18.53 21.19
CA LEU A 188 13.69 -19.10 22.55
C LEU A 188 12.89 -20.41 22.70
N THR A 189 12.64 -21.08 21.58
CA THR A 189 11.97 -22.38 21.52
C THR A 189 12.88 -23.41 20.85
N THR A 190 12.78 -24.64 21.28
CA THR A 190 13.39 -25.81 20.62
C THR A 190 12.31 -26.66 19.96
N THR A 191 12.65 -27.30 18.86
CA THR A 191 11.72 -28.23 18.17
C THR A 191 12.29 -29.65 18.31
N ASP A 192 11.47 -30.57 18.82
CA ASP A 192 11.85 -31.99 18.95
C ASP A 192 11.80 -32.72 17.59
N GLU A 193 12.25 -34.00 17.57
CA GLU A 193 12.25 -34.84 16.36
C GLU A 193 10.84 -35.09 15.80
N GLU A 194 9.79 -34.87 16.61
CA GLU A 194 8.39 -35.07 16.26
C GLU A 194 7.74 -33.77 15.75
N GLY A 195 8.50 -32.67 15.71
CA GLY A 195 8.04 -31.36 15.25
C GLY A 195 7.30 -30.52 16.30
N ASN A 196 7.30 -30.94 17.58
CA ASN A 196 6.69 -30.16 18.64
C ASN A 196 7.65 -29.07 19.12
N SER A 197 7.15 -27.85 19.23
CA SER A 197 7.92 -26.71 19.74
C SER A 197 7.74 -26.60 21.27
N THR A 198 8.85 -26.50 22.00
CA THR A 198 8.86 -26.27 23.44
C THR A 198 9.77 -25.11 23.80
N ASP A 199 9.43 -24.38 24.86
CA ASP A 199 10.29 -23.31 25.36
C ASP A 199 11.63 -23.88 25.85
N MET A 200 12.72 -23.19 25.54
CA MET A 200 14.03 -23.46 26.12
C MET A 200 13.97 -23.29 27.65
N ASP A 201 14.78 -24.04 28.37
CA ASP A 201 14.88 -23.84 29.82
C ASP A 201 15.61 -22.54 30.18
N ASP A 202 15.50 -22.13 31.45
CA ASP A 202 16.03 -20.85 31.90
C ASP A 202 17.58 -20.80 31.88
N ASP A 203 18.25 -21.93 32.04
CA ASP A 203 19.73 -22.00 32.01
C ASP A 203 20.23 -21.88 30.56
N GLU A 204 19.51 -22.51 29.57
CA GLU A 204 19.82 -22.36 28.15
C GLU A 204 19.59 -20.91 27.70
N LYS A 205 18.43 -20.33 28.04
CA LYS A 205 18.14 -18.91 27.75
C LYS A 205 19.18 -17.97 28.31
N ALA A 206 19.60 -18.18 29.55
CA ALA A 206 20.64 -17.37 30.21
C ALA A 206 21.99 -17.47 29.51
N GLY A 207 22.40 -18.68 29.09
CA GLY A 207 23.65 -18.87 28.35
C GLY A 207 23.64 -18.20 26.96
N ILE A 208 22.54 -18.30 26.23
CA ILE A 208 22.37 -17.62 24.93
C ILE A 208 22.39 -16.09 25.12
N LYS A 209 21.70 -15.60 26.14
CA LYS A 209 21.66 -14.17 26.46
C LYS A 209 23.05 -13.62 26.71
N GLU A 210 23.82 -14.22 27.63
CA GLU A 210 25.18 -13.82 27.96
C GLU A 210 26.08 -13.81 26.71
N TYR A 211 25.99 -14.86 25.89
CA TYR A 211 26.74 -14.92 24.64
C TYR A 211 26.38 -13.78 23.70
N LEU A 212 25.09 -13.50 23.45
CA LEU A 212 24.66 -12.48 22.53
C LEU A 212 24.96 -11.06 23.04
N GLU A 213 24.88 -10.82 24.36
CA GLU A 213 25.28 -9.55 24.97
C GLU A 213 26.76 -9.29 24.71
N ASP A 214 27.64 -10.29 24.95
CA ASP A 214 29.08 -10.18 24.67
C ASP A 214 29.37 -9.95 23.18
N GLN A 215 28.66 -10.65 22.29
CA GLN A 215 28.82 -10.47 20.85
C GLN A 215 28.34 -9.09 20.39
N ALA A 216 27.26 -8.58 20.95
CA ALA A 216 26.77 -7.22 20.63
C ALA A 216 27.83 -6.16 21.00
N GLU A 217 28.52 -6.31 22.14
CA GLU A 217 29.63 -5.43 22.53
C GLU A 217 30.84 -5.53 21.57
N LEU A 218 31.15 -6.74 21.09
CA LEU A 218 32.21 -6.95 20.10
C LEU A 218 31.87 -6.28 18.76
N VAL A 219 30.65 -6.43 18.27
CA VAL A 219 30.16 -5.75 17.05
C VAL A 219 30.18 -4.23 17.27
N ASN A 220 29.63 -3.75 18.38
CA ASN A 220 29.59 -2.33 18.71
C ASN A 220 30.98 -1.68 18.78
N SER A 221 31.99 -2.43 19.19
CA SER A 221 33.38 -1.97 19.22
C SER A 221 34.14 -2.18 17.90
N GLY A 222 33.52 -2.72 16.88
CA GLY A 222 34.11 -3.00 15.57
C GLY A 222 35.14 -4.12 15.56
N ARG A 223 35.14 -4.99 16.59
CA ARG A 223 36.07 -6.13 16.69
C ARG A 223 35.60 -7.36 15.94
N THR A 224 34.31 -7.43 15.61
CA THR A 224 33.69 -8.46 14.79
C THR A 224 32.55 -7.83 14.02
N ASP A 225 31.93 -8.57 13.09
CA ASP A 225 30.75 -8.22 12.36
C ASP A 225 29.61 -9.22 12.63
N LEU A 226 28.39 -8.86 12.24
CA LEU A 226 27.20 -9.64 12.54
C LEU A 226 27.16 -10.98 11.77
N ASP A 227 27.75 -11.02 10.57
CA ASP A 227 27.85 -12.25 9.76
C ASP A 227 28.78 -13.27 10.44
N THR A 228 29.91 -12.79 10.96
CA THR A 228 30.86 -13.62 11.75
C THR A 228 30.19 -14.13 13.02
N VAL A 229 29.43 -13.29 13.73
CA VAL A 229 28.68 -13.69 14.93
C VAL A 229 27.65 -14.78 14.60
N SER A 230 26.90 -14.62 13.53
CA SER A 230 25.92 -15.61 13.05
C SER A 230 26.57 -16.97 12.76
N GLY A 231 27.70 -16.97 12.02
CA GLY A 231 28.44 -18.18 11.71
C GLY A 231 29.01 -18.87 12.96
N ASN A 232 29.53 -18.10 13.92
CA ASN A 232 30.07 -18.63 15.20
C ASN A 232 28.92 -19.21 16.06
N TYR A 233 27.76 -18.55 16.09
CA TYR A 233 26.58 -19.05 16.80
C TYR A 233 26.16 -20.42 16.25
N SER A 234 26.02 -20.52 14.91
CA SER A 234 25.67 -21.78 14.24
C SER A 234 26.64 -22.91 14.54
N ALA A 235 27.95 -22.62 14.54
CA ALA A 235 28.98 -23.59 14.85
C ALA A 235 28.95 -24.05 16.31
N LEU A 236 28.58 -23.16 17.25
CA LEU A 236 28.56 -23.44 18.70
C LEU A 236 27.30 -24.19 19.13
N HIS A 237 26.12 -23.78 18.60
CA HIS A 237 24.81 -24.25 19.04
C HIS A 237 24.19 -25.27 18.12
N GLY A 238 24.72 -25.47 16.89
CA GLY A 238 24.16 -26.39 15.88
C GLY A 238 22.84 -25.93 15.26
N THR A 239 22.41 -24.71 15.55
CA THR A 239 21.20 -24.07 14.99
C THR A 239 21.59 -22.77 14.31
N GLU A 240 20.99 -22.49 13.16
CA GLU A 240 21.25 -21.28 12.40
C GLU A 240 20.36 -20.14 12.93
N PRO A 241 20.92 -18.98 13.32
CA PRO A 241 20.14 -17.83 13.71
C PRO A 241 19.58 -17.12 12.47
N ASP A 242 18.45 -16.44 12.60
CA ASP A 242 17.93 -15.60 11.52
C ASP A 242 18.78 -14.33 11.40
N LEU A 243 19.40 -14.14 10.26
CA LEU A 243 20.15 -12.93 9.92
C LEU A 243 19.46 -12.24 8.75
N ASN A 244 18.88 -11.05 8.99
CA ASN A 244 18.23 -10.32 7.92
C ASN A 244 19.22 -9.51 7.06
N ALA A 245 18.83 -9.25 5.82
CA ALA A 245 19.51 -8.26 5.00
C ALA A 245 19.35 -6.85 5.59
N PRO A 246 20.32 -5.93 5.35
CA PRO A 246 20.15 -4.52 5.69
C PRO A 246 18.84 -3.94 5.14
N MET A 247 18.12 -3.16 5.94
CA MET A 247 16.86 -2.57 5.58
C MET A 247 16.69 -1.17 6.18
N ALA A 248 16.16 -0.26 5.39
CA ALA A 248 15.67 1.01 5.90
C ALA A 248 14.24 0.82 6.40
N TYR A 249 13.93 1.36 7.57
CA TYR A 249 12.63 1.22 8.19
C TYR A 249 12.21 2.54 8.82
N LYS A 250 10.93 2.91 8.65
CA LYS A 250 10.39 4.16 9.20
C LYS A 250 10.43 4.09 10.72
N ARG A 251 10.97 5.14 11.37
CA ARG A 251 11.16 5.19 12.84
C ARG A 251 9.86 5.00 13.59
N ASP A 252 8.79 5.63 13.13
CA ASP A 252 7.47 5.56 13.76
C ASP A 252 6.84 4.16 13.71
N ASN A 253 7.28 3.31 12.79
CA ASN A 253 6.80 1.94 12.65
C ASN A 253 7.65 0.90 13.41
N LEU A 254 8.77 1.33 14.01
CA LEU A 254 9.58 0.46 14.84
C LEU A 254 8.86 0.11 16.15
N SER A 255 9.03 -1.13 16.60
CA SER A 255 8.65 -1.46 17.96
C SER A 255 9.51 -0.65 18.96
N SER A 256 8.93 -0.28 20.08
CA SER A 256 9.65 0.55 21.08
C SER A 256 10.98 -0.07 21.52
N VAL A 257 11.06 -1.39 21.66
CA VAL A 257 12.31 -2.08 22.06
C VAL A 257 13.42 -1.94 21.00
N PHE A 258 13.08 -1.90 19.71
CA PHE A 258 14.05 -1.65 18.64
C PHE A 258 14.40 -0.16 18.54
N ALA A 259 13.43 0.72 18.66
CA ALA A 259 13.66 2.16 18.64
C ALA A 259 14.63 2.57 19.78
N ASP A 260 14.34 2.15 21.01
CA ASP A 260 15.14 2.46 22.19
C ASP A 260 16.59 1.91 22.07
N ALA A 261 16.75 0.75 21.40
CA ALA A 261 18.06 0.15 21.19
C ALA A 261 18.88 0.83 20.07
N LEU A 262 18.21 1.21 18.96
CA LEU A 262 18.87 1.77 17.77
C LEU A 262 19.19 3.27 17.91
N GLU A 263 18.36 4.04 18.62
CA GLU A 263 18.49 5.50 18.72
C GLU A 263 19.85 5.96 19.26
N PRO A 264 20.39 5.37 20.36
CA PRO A 264 21.68 5.81 20.92
C PRO A 264 22.90 5.32 20.13
N LEU A 265 22.72 4.39 19.17
CA LEU A 265 23.82 3.79 18.43
C LEU A 265 24.36 4.75 17.36
N LYS A 266 25.68 4.71 17.18
CA LYS A 266 26.34 5.30 16.01
C LYS A 266 26.29 4.31 14.85
N ASN A 267 26.55 4.80 13.63
CA ASN A 267 26.70 3.95 12.46
C ASN A 267 27.75 2.83 12.74
N GLY A 268 27.37 1.58 12.43
CA GLY A 268 28.16 0.39 12.73
C GLY A 268 28.00 -0.15 14.16
N GLY A 269 27.39 0.62 15.07
CA GLY A 269 27.16 0.19 16.46
C GLY A 269 26.05 -0.85 16.55
N ALA A 270 26.12 -1.69 17.59
CA ALA A 270 25.16 -2.75 17.83
C ALA A 270 24.72 -2.80 19.30
N ALA A 271 23.53 -3.34 19.53
CA ALA A 271 22.96 -3.56 20.86
C ALA A 271 22.23 -4.89 20.92
N PHE A 272 22.20 -5.48 22.10
CA PHE A 272 21.37 -6.63 22.42
C PHE A 272 19.94 -6.16 22.72
N VAL A 273 18.95 -6.92 22.21
CA VAL A 273 17.51 -6.68 22.46
C VAL A 273 16.86 -7.99 22.88
N GLU A 274 16.11 -7.94 23.95
CA GLU A 274 15.35 -9.06 24.49
C GLU A 274 13.84 -8.87 24.26
N THR A 275 13.21 -9.91 23.75
CA THR A 275 11.74 -10.02 23.68
C THR A 275 11.27 -11.29 24.37
N THR A 276 9.98 -11.50 24.51
CA THR A 276 9.41 -12.69 25.15
C THR A 276 9.69 -13.98 24.38
N THR A 277 9.95 -13.91 23.08
CA THR A 277 10.05 -15.08 22.19
C THR A 277 11.41 -15.19 21.50
N ARG A 278 12.20 -14.13 21.46
CA ARG A 278 13.46 -14.07 20.71
C ARG A 278 14.46 -13.11 21.37
N TYR A 279 15.73 -13.40 21.19
CA TYR A 279 16.85 -12.50 21.44
C TYR A 279 17.39 -11.97 20.12
N TYR A 280 17.82 -10.71 20.12
CA TYR A 280 18.35 -10.04 18.94
C TYR A 280 19.68 -9.35 19.22
N ILE A 281 20.53 -9.28 18.21
CA ILE A 281 21.55 -8.25 18.10
C ILE A 281 21.11 -7.34 16.96
N VAL A 282 20.80 -6.09 17.26
CA VAL A 282 20.45 -5.07 16.24
C VAL A 282 21.70 -4.24 15.95
N GLN A 283 21.96 -3.94 14.69
CA GLN A 283 23.09 -3.13 14.25
C GLN A 283 22.59 -1.96 13.43
N ARG A 284 22.89 -0.74 13.87
CA ARG A 284 22.61 0.48 13.09
C ARG A 284 23.64 0.60 11.97
N LEU A 285 23.16 0.88 10.75
CA LEU A 285 23.97 1.08 9.56
C LEU A 285 23.97 2.56 9.15
N ASP A 286 24.80 2.90 8.17
CA ASP A 286 24.88 4.26 7.66
C ASP A 286 23.76 4.48 6.65
N ILE A 287 22.77 5.31 7.00
CA ILE A 287 21.63 5.61 6.16
C ILE A 287 22.02 6.31 4.84
N GLU A 288 23.19 6.97 4.82
CA GLU A 288 23.73 7.60 3.61
C GLU A 288 24.07 6.59 2.52
N GLU A 289 24.44 5.36 2.91
CA GLU A 289 24.70 4.28 1.94
C GLU A 289 23.40 3.81 1.28
N ASP A 290 22.33 3.70 2.06
CA ASP A 290 21.03 3.30 1.52
C ASP A 290 20.37 4.43 0.72
N PHE A 291 20.52 5.68 1.14
CA PHE A 291 20.04 6.84 0.39
C PHE A 291 20.64 6.92 -1.02
N LYS A 292 21.94 6.65 -1.17
CA LYS A 292 22.58 6.59 -2.49
C LYS A 292 21.96 5.51 -3.39
N ALA A 293 21.62 4.36 -2.82
CA ALA A 293 20.94 3.30 -3.55
C ALA A 293 19.48 3.66 -3.86
N LEU A 294 18.81 4.38 -2.93
CA LEU A 294 17.44 4.83 -3.10
C LEU A 294 17.30 5.78 -4.29
N ILE A 295 18.16 6.80 -4.41
CA ILE A 295 18.05 7.79 -5.50
C ILE A 295 18.37 7.22 -6.89
N GLU A 296 18.99 6.06 -6.97
CA GLU A 296 19.24 5.32 -8.22
C GLU A 296 18.06 4.41 -8.61
N ASP A 297 17.11 4.17 -7.70
CA ASP A 297 15.95 3.31 -7.89
C ASP A 297 14.68 4.16 -8.03
N GLU A 298 14.18 4.29 -9.26
CA GLU A 298 13.01 5.11 -9.60
C GLU A 298 11.75 4.68 -8.83
N SER A 299 11.57 3.39 -8.57
CA SER A 299 10.42 2.87 -7.82
C SER A 299 10.49 3.29 -6.35
N ARG A 300 11.66 3.16 -5.72
CA ARG A 300 11.88 3.60 -4.34
C ARG A 300 11.70 5.12 -4.19
N VAL A 301 12.24 5.90 -5.14
CA VAL A 301 12.04 7.37 -5.16
C VAL A 301 10.57 7.70 -5.28
N THR A 302 9.83 7.08 -6.22
CA THR A 302 8.39 7.32 -6.38
C THR A 302 7.60 6.95 -5.13
N GLY A 303 7.95 5.84 -4.47
CA GLY A 303 7.36 5.46 -3.19
C GLY A 303 7.57 6.53 -2.11
N LEU A 304 8.80 7.03 -1.99
CA LEU A 304 9.13 8.08 -1.02
C LEU A 304 8.44 9.42 -1.33
N LEU A 305 8.41 9.82 -2.61
CA LEU A 305 7.68 11.03 -3.06
C LEU A 305 6.19 10.89 -2.76
N THR A 306 5.62 9.70 -2.93
CA THR A 306 4.23 9.42 -2.59
C THR A 306 4.01 9.60 -1.09
N GLU A 307 4.86 9.04 -0.25
CA GLU A 307 4.77 9.20 1.20
C GLU A 307 4.86 10.68 1.62
N MET A 308 5.77 11.44 1.02
CA MET A 308 5.96 12.87 1.33
C MET A 308 4.82 13.75 0.86
N LYS A 309 4.13 13.41 -0.25
CA LYS A 309 3.29 14.36 -1.00
C LYS A 309 1.90 13.84 -1.37
N ALA A 310 1.52 12.61 -1.02
CA ALA A 310 0.22 12.05 -1.43
C ALA A 310 -0.97 12.90 -0.99
N GLU A 311 -0.97 13.40 0.25
CA GLU A 311 -2.06 14.23 0.78
C GLU A 311 -2.13 15.58 0.07
N ASP A 312 -1.01 16.29 -0.01
CA ASP A 312 -0.90 17.58 -0.72
C ASP A 312 -1.31 17.44 -2.18
N PHE A 313 -0.84 16.36 -2.83
CA PHE A 313 -1.14 16.09 -4.23
C PHE A 313 -2.60 15.70 -4.46
N SER A 314 -3.19 14.91 -3.56
CA SER A 314 -4.62 14.61 -3.60
C SER A 314 -5.46 15.88 -3.54
N GLN A 315 -5.18 16.78 -2.61
CA GLN A 315 -5.87 18.07 -2.52
C GLN A 315 -5.62 18.95 -3.75
N TYR A 316 -4.38 18.98 -4.23
CA TYR A 316 -4.03 19.72 -5.45
C TYR A 316 -4.84 19.23 -6.66
N THR A 317 -4.97 17.91 -6.86
CA THR A 317 -5.74 17.35 -7.99
C THR A 317 -7.23 17.70 -7.92
N ILE A 318 -7.80 17.74 -6.71
CA ILE A 318 -9.18 18.20 -6.47
C ILE A 318 -9.33 19.67 -6.88
N ASP A 319 -8.44 20.52 -6.38
CA ASP A 319 -8.52 21.97 -6.62
C ASP A 319 -8.33 22.32 -8.10
N GLN A 320 -7.41 21.63 -8.78
CA GLN A 320 -7.24 21.78 -10.22
C GLN A 320 -8.49 21.28 -10.98
N GLY A 321 -8.99 20.10 -10.62
CA GLY A 321 -10.18 19.51 -11.25
C GLY A 321 -11.42 20.39 -11.13
N ARG A 322 -11.60 21.10 -10.02
CA ARG A 322 -12.71 22.07 -9.83
C ARG A 322 -12.63 23.27 -10.78
N THR A 323 -11.45 23.60 -11.31
CA THR A 323 -11.26 24.71 -12.28
C THR A 323 -11.50 24.29 -13.74
N MET A 324 -11.59 22.97 -13.98
CA MET A 324 -11.73 22.43 -15.33
C MET A 324 -13.15 22.56 -15.89
N ASP A 325 -13.25 22.68 -17.20
CA ASP A 325 -14.53 22.58 -17.92
C ASP A 325 -14.83 21.09 -18.14
N VAL A 326 -15.68 20.53 -17.28
CA VAL A 326 -16.07 19.10 -17.32
C VAL A 326 -17.59 18.97 -17.52
N GLU A 327 -18.00 18.02 -18.34
CA GLU A 327 -19.41 17.71 -18.56
C GLU A 327 -19.93 16.77 -17.46
N ILE A 328 -20.70 17.31 -16.50
CA ILE A 328 -21.29 16.52 -15.40
C ILE A 328 -22.73 16.14 -15.73
N ASN A 329 -23.05 14.85 -15.64
CA ASN A 329 -24.42 14.37 -15.75
C ASN A 329 -25.18 14.56 -14.42
N GLN A 330 -25.53 15.82 -14.14
CA GLN A 330 -26.18 16.19 -12.88
C GLN A 330 -27.50 15.42 -12.64
N SER A 331 -28.22 15.05 -13.70
CA SER A 331 -29.47 14.27 -13.61
C SER A 331 -29.20 12.85 -13.09
N ALA A 332 -28.16 12.20 -13.60
CA ALA A 332 -27.76 10.87 -13.13
C ALA A 332 -27.26 10.91 -11.69
N ILE A 333 -26.37 11.85 -11.37
CA ILE A 333 -25.81 12.04 -10.01
C ILE A 333 -26.91 12.32 -8.99
N ASN A 334 -27.83 13.23 -9.27
CA ASN A 334 -28.96 13.55 -8.38
C ASN A 334 -29.94 12.38 -8.19
N GLY A 335 -29.96 11.43 -9.12
CA GLY A 335 -30.75 10.20 -9.00
C GLY A 335 -30.18 9.20 -7.98
N ILE A 336 -28.92 9.35 -7.57
CA ILE A 336 -28.28 8.44 -6.61
C ILE A 336 -28.63 8.87 -5.18
N ASN A 337 -29.20 7.92 -4.41
CA ASN A 337 -29.54 8.16 -3.02
C ASN A 337 -28.43 7.67 -2.08
N PRO A 338 -27.75 8.55 -1.32
CA PRO A 338 -26.72 8.16 -0.36
C PRO A 338 -27.19 7.15 0.69
N SER A 339 -28.49 7.17 1.04
CA SER A 339 -29.05 6.20 1.99
C SER A 339 -29.02 4.76 1.46
N LYS A 340 -29.03 4.55 0.15
CA LYS A 340 -28.89 3.20 -0.43
C LYS A 340 -27.47 2.67 -0.13
N VAL A 341 -26.46 3.50 -0.36
CA VAL A 341 -25.06 3.17 -0.04
C VAL A 341 -24.90 2.88 1.45
N ALA A 342 -25.35 3.79 2.31
CA ALA A 342 -25.30 3.63 3.76
C ALA A 342 -25.98 2.34 4.26
N ASN A 343 -27.11 1.96 3.66
CA ASN A 343 -27.82 0.73 4.03
C ASN A 343 -27.07 -0.54 3.64
N VAL A 344 -26.36 -0.55 2.53
CA VAL A 344 -25.52 -1.69 2.11
C VAL A 344 -24.28 -1.78 2.99
N MET A 345 -23.58 -0.66 3.18
CA MET A 345 -22.37 -0.59 4.01
C MET A 345 -22.64 -0.98 5.48
N GLY A 346 -23.73 -0.48 6.06
CA GLY A 346 -24.11 -0.78 7.44
C GLY A 346 -24.55 -2.21 7.69
N LYS A 347 -25.08 -2.93 6.68
CA LYS A 347 -25.50 -4.32 6.82
C LYS A 347 -24.34 -5.31 6.74
N ASN A 348 -23.32 -4.99 5.98
CA ASN A 348 -22.22 -5.90 5.70
C ASN A 348 -21.08 -5.78 6.73
N GLY A 349 -21.26 -4.95 7.78
CA GLY A 349 -20.20 -4.75 8.76
C GLY A 349 -18.90 -4.27 8.11
N VAL A 350 -18.99 -3.59 6.96
CA VAL A 350 -17.88 -2.85 6.37
C VAL A 350 -17.67 -1.63 7.28
N SER A 351 -17.28 -1.95 8.51
CA SER A 351 -16.52 -1.06 9.36
C SER A 351 -15.30 -0.72 8.52
N SER A 352 -15.03 0.54 8.31
CA SER A 352 -13.82 1.04 7.73
C SER A 352 -12.71 -0.01 7.87
N ALA A 353 -12.50 -0.82 6.84
CA ALA A 353 -11.16 -1.27 6.56
C ALA A 353 -10.40 0.04 6.58
N GLU A 354 -9.56 0.19 7.56
CA GLU A 354 -8.77 1.36 7.80
C GLU A 354 -8.53 2.07 6.49
N SER A 355 -8.91 3.34 6.43
CA SER A 355 -8.14 4.26 5.64
C SER A 355 -6.74 4.23 6.25
N SER A 356 -6.08 3.09 6.12
CA SER A 356 -4.66 3.06 6.08
C SER A 356 -4.38 3.99 4.92
N GLU A 357 -3.98 5.19 5.27
CA GLU A 357 -3.21 6.02 4.38
C GLU A 357 -2.37 5.04 3.58
N SER A 358 -2.74 4.86 2.32
CA SER A 358 -1.99 4.05 1.39
C SER A 358 -0.76 4.86 1.07
N SER A 359 0.15 4.90 2.03
CA SER A 359 1.55 5.11 1.72
C SER A 359 1.96 3.86 0.93
N GLY A 360 1.96 4.02 -0.38
CA GLY A 360 2.41 2.99 -1.30
C GLY A 360 3.87 2.68 -1.05
N GLY A 361 4.10 1.70 -0.19
CA GLY A 361 5.35 1.00 -0.06
C GLY A 361 5.12 -0.41 -0.57
N ALA A 362 5.28 -0.61 -1.86
CA ALA A 362 5.41 -1.94 -2.43
C ALA A 362 6.76 -2.50 -2.00
N SER A 363 6.84 -3.04 -0.78
CA SER A 363 7.90 -3.96 -0.43
C SER A 363 7.46 -5.33 -0.92
N SER A 364 8.06 -5.80 -2.00
CA SER A 364 7.99 -7.18 -2.46
C SER A 364 8.55 -8.10 -1.37
N GLN A 365 7.69 -8.61 -0.50
CA GLN A 365 8.00 -9.80 0.27
C GLN A 365 7.65 -11.01 -0.59
N ALA A 366 8.68 -11.62 -1.16
CA ALA A 366 8.59 -12.97 -1.67
C ALA A 366 8.48 -13.93 -0.46
N GLU A 367 7.27 -14.27 -0.06
CA GLU A 367 7.05 -15.44 0.78
C GLU A 367 7.15 -16.69 -0.09
N SER A 368 8.22 -17.45 0.09
CA SER A 368 8.32 -18.81 -0.43
C SER A 368 7.37 -19.70 0.34
N SER A 369 6.20 -20.00 -0.26
CA SER A 369 5.32 -21.04 0.22
C SER A 369 5.89 -22.40 -0.16
N GLU A 370 6.48 -23.09 0.78
CA GLU A 370 6.69 -24.54 0.68
C GLU A 370 5.34 -25.25 0.79
N SER A 371 4.92 -25.84 -0.33
CA SER A 371 3.78 -26.73 -0.40
C SER A 371 4.12 -28.09 0.24
N SER A 372 3.52 -28.38 1.39
CA SER A 372 3.50 -29.73 1.92
C SER A 372 2.48 -30.58 1.16
N GLU A 373 2.98 -31.46 0.32
CA GLU A 373 2.23 -32.52 -0.34
C GLU A 373 1.92 -33.63 0.68
N SER A 374 0.67 -33.71 1.14
CA SER A 374 0.18 -34.85 1.91
C SER A 374 -0.26 -35.95 0.97
N ALA A 375 0.50 -37.03 0.93
CA ALA A 375 0.11 -38.29 0.23
C ALA A 375 -0.97 -39.03 1.02
N GLU A 376 -2.17 -39.11 0.47
CA GLU A 376 -3.19 -40.05 0.88
C GLU A 376 -2.92 -41.42 0.25
N SER A 377 -2.59 -42.40 1.09
CA SER A 377 -2.60 -43.79 0.69
C SER A 377 -3.98 -44.40 0.97
N SER A 378 -4.73 -44.69 -0.09
CA SER A 378 -5.91 -45.52 -0.01
C SER A 378 -5.52 -46.99 -0.20
N GLU A 379 -5.64 -47.81 0.83
CA GLU A 379 -5.77 -49.25 0.68
C GLU A 379 -7.26 -49.60 0.53
N SER A 380 -7.54 -50.33 -0.52
CA SER A 380 -8.83 -50.97 -0.73
C SER A 380 -8.64 -52.49 -0.67
N GLU A 381 -9.45 -53.11 0.11
CA GLU A 381 -9.98 -54.42 -0.20
C GLU A 381 -11.44 -54.29 -0.56
#